data_3667d2e6b123ffabaffc0c264069427d
#
_entry.id   3667d2e6b123ffabaffc0c264069427d
#
_cell.length_a   1.000
_cell.length_b   1.000
_cell.length_c   1.000
_cell.angle_alpha   90.00
_cell.angle_beta   90.00
_cell.angle_gamma   90.00
#
_symmetry.space_group_name_H-M   'P 1'
#
loop_
_entity.id
_entity.type
_entity.pdbx_description
1 polymer ?
#
loop_
_entity_poly.entity_id
_entity_poly.type
_entity_poly.pdbx_seq_one_letter_code
_entity_poly.pdbx_strand_id
1 'polypeptide(L)'
;MQHDIEKFHTMNKTSPFAEKNRLRKMESPNGLQDYVRVTSVSPLLIGSTILLMLCAFVVWGMFGTVTDRVEFSGLIFPHHGTDDVVVESKGTITKMLVHTGDTVMEGQNIAHVLIDGKDSLVCSKLHGTVLFTKQDRETFDPMEPLVSMVCDHHRGGAVPTMLVAYVDMDTQHYLREGMTAQIWPRGDDRDEIGYARGVITSIDRYPTPREEIINQLKSTAMAEALFSMEESAWQVIIELKHNPKDSTRYDWSFGQPKNVEMGIGTYCNVLTETRRRSMYEYLFNIQR
;
A
#
# COMPACT_ATOMS: atom_id res chain seq x y z
N MET A 1 106.09 11.64 34.23
CA MET A 1 105.13 10.59 33.79
C MET A 1 104.34 10.11 35.02
N GLN A 2 103.80 10.99 35.79
CA GLN A 2 103.04 10.66 37.04
C GLN A 2 102.29 11.87 37.55
N HIS A 3 101.64 12.66 36.66
CA HIS A 3 100.90 13.85 37.07
C HIS A 3 99.52 14.04 36.44
N ASP A 4 99.02 13.04 35.67
CA ASP A 4 97.74 13.23 34.94
C ASP A 4 96.64 12.24 35.34
N ILE A 5 96.77 11.53 36.44
CA ILE A 5 95.70 10.59 36.84
C ILE A 5 94.82 11.09 38.01
N GLU A 6 95.13 12.22 38.62
CA GLU A 6 94.39 12.70 39.79
C GLU A 6 93.26 13.71 39.44
N LYS A 7 93.04 14.07 38.17
CA LYS A 7 92.04 15.04 37.79
C LYS A 7 90.71 14.48 37.37
N PHE A 8 90.54 13.21 37.29
CA PHE A 8 89.26 12.59 36.83
C PHE A 8 88.35 12.02 37.93
N HIS A 9 88.72 12.17 39.23
CA HIS A 9 87.90 11.60 40.30
C HIS A 9 87.12 12.61 41.15
N THR A 10 86.97 13.88 40.73
CA THR A 10 86.27 14.88 41.53
C THR A 10 85.10 15.56 40.81
N MET A 11 84.46 14.86 39.86
CA MET A 11 83.25 15.38 39.26
C MET A 11 82.18 14.29 39.16
N ASN A 12 81.57 13.93 40.24
CA ASN A 12 80.17 13.49 40.33
C ASN A 12 79.74 13.17 41.76
N LYS A 13 79.75 14.23 42.61
CA LYS A 13 78.96 14.20 43.84
C LYS A 13 77.83 15.19 43.65
N THR A 14 76.79 14.76 42.91
CA THR A 14 75.47 15.37 43.02
C THR A 14 75.02 15.25 44.46
N SER A 15 74.89 16.36 45.13
CA SER A 15 74.51 16.37 46.58
C SER A 15 73.13 15.67 46.74
N PRO A 16 72.99 14.87 47.81
CA PRO A 16 71.74 14.16 48.08
C PRO A 16 70.54 15.09 48.23
N PHE A 17 70.75 16.39 48.40
CA PHE A 17 69.71 17.41 48.44
C PHE A 17 69.13 17.73 47.06
N ALA A 18 69.89 17.64 45.98
CA ALA A 18 69.43 17.89 44.59
C ALA A 18 68.55 16.77 44.11
N GLU A 19 68.88 15.54 44.44
CA GLU A 19 68.06 14.36 44.11
C GLU A 19 66.74 14.28 44.89
N LYS A 20 66.78 14.67 46.17
CA LYS A 20 65.59 14.73 47.01
C LYS A 20 64.62 15.85 46.54
N ASN A 21 65.10 16.93 45.99
CA ASN A 21 64.28 17.98 45.38
C ASN A 21 63.70 17.60 44.01
N ARG A 22 64.42 16.74 43.24
CA ARG A 22 63.87 16.18 41.96
C ARG A 22 62.76 15.19 42.26
N LEU A 23 62.92 14.31 43.24
CA LEU A 23 61.90 13.33 43.63
C LEU A 23 60.67 14.06 44.27
N ARG A 24 60.94 15.11 45.06
CA ARG A 24 59.84 15.88 45.64
C ARG A 24 58.99 16.68 44.63
N LYS A 25 59.64 17.00 43.47
CA LYS A 25 58.93 17.68 42.34
C LYS A 25 58.11 16.70 41.50
N MET A 26 58.43 15.40 41.56
CA MET A 26 57.64 14.33 40.91
C MET A 26 56.49 13.83 41.79
N GLU A 27 56.53 14.05 43.10
CA GLU A 27 55.47 13.59 44.05
C GLU A 27 54.46 14.73 44.39
N SER A 28 54.53 15.86 43.70
CA SER A 28 53.47 16.85 43.95
C SER A 28 52.21 16.44 43.21
N PRO A 29 51.03 16.25 43.88
CA PRO A 29 49.77 15.84 43.27
C PRO A 29 49.25 16.82 42.22
N ASN A 30 49.89 18.01 42.12
CA ASN A 30 49.51 19.04 41.14
C ASN A 30 50.01 18.79 39.71
N GLY A 31 50.94 17.84 39.48
CA GLY A 31 51.44 17.52 38.16
C GLY A 31 50.47 16.67 37.29
N LEU A 32 49.51 16.01 37.95
CA LEU A 32 48.50 15.21 37.24
C LEU A 32 47.23 16.02 36.91
N GLN A 33 47.05 17.21 37.51
CA GLN A 33 45.89 18.04 37.23
C GLN A 33 46.06 18.91 35.97
N ASP A 34 47.26 19.05 35.48
CA ASP A 34 47.52 19.91 34.29
C ASP A 34 47.31 19.17 32.95
N TYR A 35 47.10 17.82 32.96
CA TYR A 35 46.85 17.04 31.75
C TYR A 35 45.36 16.85 31.41
N VAL A 36 44.46 17.27 32.26
CA VAL A 36 43.03 17.26 31.99
C VAL A 36 42.49 18.66 32.10
N ARG A 37 42.99 19.58 31.26
CA ARG A 37 42.21 20.74 30.88
C ARG A 37 41.16 20.29 29.90
N VAL A 38 40.18 19.53 30.43
CA VAL A 38 38.85 19.48 29.82
C VAL A 38 38.44 20.95 29.75
N THR A 39 38.37 21.47 28.53
CA THR A 39 37.75 22.77 28.27
C THR A 39 36.48 22.81 29.11
N SER A 40 36.46 23.59 30.16
CA SER A 40 35.28 23.77 31.00
C SER A 40 34.24 24.47 30.15
N VAL A 41 33.47 23.68 29.41
CA VAL A 41 32.30 24.18 28.70
C VAL A 41 31.44 24.78 29.78
N SER A 42 31.24 26.10 29.70
CA SER A 42 30.47 26.82 30.72
C SER A 42 29.16 26.03 30.98
N PRO A 43 28.85 25.67 32.23
CA PRO A 43 27.61 24.95 32.53
C PRO A 43 26.36 25.68 32.03
N LEU A 44 26.47 26.98 31.81
CA LEU A 44 25.47 27.84 31.20
C LEU A 44 25.25 27.51 29.72
N LEU A 45 26.34 27.17 28.97
CA LEU A 45 26.22 26.72 27.58
C LEU A 45 25.54 25.35 27.49
N ILE A 46 25.88 24.42 28.38
CA ILE A 46 25.25 23.11 28.44
C ILE A 46 23.76 23.28 28.77
N GLY A 47 23.43 24.08 29.76
CA GLY A 47 22.05 24.36 30.15
C GLY A 47 21.24 25.02 29.02
N SER A 48 21.83 25.98 28.30
CA SER A 48 21.16 26.65 27.19
C SER A 48 20.91 25.72 25.99
N THR A 49 21.84 24.81 25.68
CA THR A 49 21.65 23.81 24.60
C THR A 49 20.57 22.80 24.95
N ILE A 50 20.53 22.33 26.20
CA ILE A 50 19.47 21.42 26.68
C ILE A 50 18.11 22.14 26.62
N LEU A 51 18.03 23.39 27.09
CA LEU A 51 16.79 24.16 27.04
C LEU A 51 16.31 24.37 25.60
N LEU A 52 17.23 24.72 24.69
CA LEU A 52 16.92 24.92 23.27
C LEU A 52 16.44 23.62 22.62
N MET A 53 17.08 22.51 22.94
CA MET A 53 16.65 21.17 22.44
C MET A 53 15.26 20.81 22.95
N LEU A 54 14.96 21.12 24.22
CA LEU A 54 13.66 20.86 24.83
C LEU A 54 12.57 21.75 24.20
N CYS A 55 12.85 23.04 23.98
CA CYS A 55 11.97 23.94 23.24
C CYS A 55 11.71 23.44 21.81
N ALA A 56 12.76 23.02 21.09
CA ALA A 56 12.63 22.47 19.74
C ALA A 56 11.76 21.21 19.74
N PHE A 57 11.93 20.34 20.74
CA PHE A 57 11.11 19.11 20.87
C PHE A 57 9.65 19.45 21.15
N VAL A 58 9.36 20.43 21.98
CA VAL A 58 7.98 20.89 22.26
C VAL A 58 7.35 21.47 21.00
N VAL A 59 8.08 22.33 20.29
CA VAL A 59 7.62 22.92 19.02
C VAL A 59 7.36 21.83 17.98
N TRP A 60 8.29 20.87 17.84
CA TRP A 60 8.09 19.74 16.92
C TRP A 60 6.89 18.88 17.32
N GLY A 61 6.68 18.62 18.62
CA GLY A 61 5.53 17.87 19.11
C GLY A 61 4.19 18.56 18.85
N MET A 62 4.16 19.90 18.85
CA MET A 62 2.94 20.67 18.52
C MET A 62 2.64 20.75 17.02
N PHE A 63 3.67 20.88 16.19
CA PHE A 63 3.52 21.04 14.73
C PHE A 63 3.69 19.74 13.96
N GLY A 64 4.29 18.71 14.57
CA GLY A 64 4.43 17.39 13.98
C GLY A 64 3.05 16.73 13.78
N THR A 65 2.81 16.20 12.58
CA THR A 65 1.58 15.45 12.26
C THR A 65 1.90 14.01 11.93
N VAL A 66 1.12 13.09 12.48
CA VAL A 66 1.12 11.66 12.13
C VAL A 66 -0.13 11.39 11.33
N THR A 67 0.02 10.73 10.21
CA THR A 67 -1.10 10.34 9.35
C THR A 67 -1.39 8.85 9.57
N ASP A 68 -2.58 8.56 10.08
CA ASP A 68 -3.06 7.18 10.15
C ASP A 68 -3.45 6.72 8.74
N ARG A 69 -3.05 5.50 8.38
CA ARG A 69 -3.31 4.91 7.07
C ARG A 69 -3.98 3.57 7.26
N VAL A 70 -4.91 3.27 6.39
CA VAL A 70 -5.59 1.98 6.33
C VAL A 70 -5.35 1.37 4.96
N GLU A 71 -4.95 0.10 4.96
CA GLU A 71 -4.72 -0.68 3.74
C GLU A 71 -5.75 -1.79 3.64
N PHE A 72 -6.31 -1.97 2.46
CA PHE A 72 -7.25 -3.04 2.14
C PHE A 72 -7.13 -3.45 0.68
N SER A 73 -7.77 -4.55 0.32
CA SER A 73 -7.72 -5.08 -1.05
C SER A 73 -8.98 -4.71 -1.83
N GLY A 74 -8.81 -4.48 -3.13
CA GLY A 74 -9.90 -4.23 -4.06
C GLY A 74 -9.68 -4.92 -5.40
N LEU A 75 -10.71 -4.93 -6.21
CA LEU A 75 -10.73 -5.48 -7.56
C LEU A 75 -11.19 -4.39 -8.53
N ILE A 76 -10.50 -4.23 -9.63
CA ILE A 76 -11.01 -3.40 -10.72
C ILE A 76 -12.19 -4.12 -11.34
N PHE A 77 -13.38 -3.57 -11.12
CA PHE A 77 -14.63 -4.19 -11.50
C PHE A 77 -15.69 -3.13 -11.80
N PRO A 78 -16.54 -3.30 -12.80
CA PRO A 78 -17.59 -2.32 -13.09
C PRO A 78 -18.63 -2.29 -11.99
N HIS A 79 -19.02 -1.09 -11.57
CA HIS A 79 -20.02 -0.90 -10.52
C HIS A 79 -21.40 -1.49 -10.87
N HIS A 80 -21.76 -1.48 -12.14
CA HIS A 80 -23.05 -1.99 -12.59
C HIS A 80 -23.12 -3.51 -12.73
N GLY A 81 -22.05 -4.21 -12.26
CA GLY A 81 -21.97 -5.68 -12.34
C GLY A 81 -21.60 -6.15 -13.73
N THR A 82 -22.03 -7.37 -14.03
CA THR A 82 -21.81 -8.04 -15.31
C THR A 82 -23.11 -8.07 -16.11
N ASP A 83 -22.97 -7.97 -17.41
CA ASP A 83 -24.05 -8.27 -18.32
C ASP A 83 -24.05 -9.79 -18.62
N ASP A 84 -25.17 -10.41 -18.32
CA ASP A 84 -25.30 -11.86 -18.44
C ASP A 84 -25.97 -12.26 -19.74
N VAL A 85 -25.36 -13.19 -20.46
CA VAL A 85 -25.99 -13.83 -21.60
C VAL A 85 -26.80 -15.01 -21.08
N VAL A 86 -28.12 -14.86 -21.12
CA VAL A 86 -29.09 -15.84 -20.62
C VAL A 86 -29.93 -16.40 -21.75
N VAL A 87 -30.45 -17.60 -21.55
CA VAL A 87 -31.41 -18.28 -22.43
C VAL A 87 -32.70 -18.52 -21.65
N GLU A 88 -33.84 -18.29 -22.31
CA GLU A 88 -35.18 -18.41 -21.65
C GLU A 88 -35.63 -19.86 -21.42
N SER A 89 -34.95 -20.81 -22.05
CA SER A 89 -35.31 -22.24 -22.00
C SER A 89 -34.22 -23.06 -21.33
N LYS A 90 -34.62 -24.17 -20.70
CA LYS A 90 -33.69 -25.15 -20.16
C LYS A 90 -32.97 -25.88 -21.30
N GLY A 91 -31.67 -26.12 -21.12
CA GLY A 91 -30.85 -26.78 -22.13
C GLY A 91 -29.55 -27.35 -21.60
N THR A 92 -28.75 -27.83 -22.56
CA THR A 92 -27.39 -28.32 -22.30
C THR A 92 -26.42 -27.66 -23.27
N ILE A 93 -25.29 -27.21 -22.79
CA ILE A 93 -24.23 -26.66 -23.63
C ILE A 93 -23.55 -27.79 -24.38
N THR A 94 -23.61 -27.75 -25.69
CA THR A 94 -22.94 -28.73 -26.55
C THR A 94 -21.44 -28.35 -26.68
N LYS A 95 -21.17 -27.07 -26.91
CA LYS A 95 -19.83 -26.55 -27.04
C LYS A 95 -19.80 -25.06 -26.71
N MET A 96 -18.90 -24.64 -25.84
CA MET A 96 -18.58 -23.24 -25.60
C MET A 96 -17.55 -22.78 -26.64
N LEU A 97 -17.77 -21.60 -27.24
CA LEU A 97 -16.92 -21.03 -28.27
C LEU A 97 -16.01 -19.91 -27.74
N VAL A 98 -16.26 -19.45 -26.51
CA VAL A 98 -15.53 -18.38 -25.84
C VAL A 98 -15.01 -18.84 -24.48
N HIS A 99 -13.92 -18.23 -24.02
CA HIS A 99 -13.29 -18.52 -22.75
C HIS A 99 -13.20 -17.26 -21.89
N THR A 100 -12.98 -17.45 -20.60
CA THR A 100 -12.72 -16.34 -19.69
C THR A 100 -11.50 -15.54 -20.16
N GLY A 101 -11.65 -14.22 -20.25
CA GLY A 101 -10.64 -13.29 -20.74
C GLY A 101 -10.79 -12.94 -22.25
N ASP A 102 -11.62 -13.65 -23.01
CA ASP A 102 -11.85 -13.34 -24.42
C ASP A 102 -12.67 -12.04 -24.57
N THR A 103 -12.34 -11.26 -25.58
CA THR A 103 -13.18 -10.13 -26.01
C THR A 103 -14.18 -10.58 -27.05
N VAL A 104 -15.46 -10.35 -26.78
CA VAL A 104 -16.60 -10.75 -27.64
C VAL A 104 -17.22 -9.52 -28.26
N MET A 105 -17.54 -9.58 -29.55
CA MET A 105 -18.25 -8.53 -30.28
C MET A 105 -19.76 -8.79 -30.28
N GLU A 106 -20.54 -7.73 -30.45
CA GLU A 106 -21.98 -7.84 -30.66
C GLU A 106 -22.28 -8.74 -31.89
N GLY A 107 -23.17 -9.71 -31.74
CA GLY A 107 -23.52 -10.69 -32.76
C GLY A 107 -22.55 -11.89 -32.90
N GLN A 108 -21.46 -11.92 -32.14
CA GLN A 108 -20.53 -13.06 -32.13
C GLN A 108 -21.16 -14.28 -31.48
N ASN A 109 -20.94 -15.46 -32.09
CA ASN A 109 -21.37 -16.73 -31.55
C ASN A 109 -20.61 -17.07 -30.27
N ILE A 110 -21.34 -17.40 -29.20
CA ILE A 110 -20.79 -17.70 -27.88
C ILE A 110 -20.80 -19.19 -27.57
N ALA A 111 -21.92 -19.85 -27.85
CA ALA A 111 -22.09 -21.26 -27.53
C ALA A 111 -23.07 -21.96 -28.47
N HIS A 112 -22.85 -23.26 -28.68
CA HIS A 112 -23.82 -24.19 -29.20
C HIS A 112 -24.58 -24.81 -28.03
N VAL A 113 -25.89 -24.75 -28.04
CA VAL A 113 -26.75 -25.28 -26.98
C VAL A 113 -27.82 -26.18 -27.56
N LEU A 114 -28.14 -27.26 -26.83
CA LEU A 114 -29.23 -28.18 -27.16
C LEU A 114 -30.45 -27.81 -26.30
N ILE A 115 -31.49 -27.28 -26.93
CA ILE A 115 -32.75 -26.89 -26.32
C ILE A 115 -33.85 -27.76 -26.92
N ASP A 116 -34.60 -28.51 -26.10
CA ASP A 116 -35.70 -29.40 -26.55
C ASP A 116 -35.25 -30.35 -27.70
N GLY A 117 -34.03 -30.82 -27.65
CA GLY A 117 -33.47 -31.72 -28.68
C GLY A 117 -33.08 -31.03 -29.99
N LYS A 118 -33.14 -29.70 -30.06
CA LYS A 118 -32.71 -28.93 -31.23
C LYS A 118 -31.43 -28.19 -30.91
N ASP A 119 -30.48 -28.25 -31.81
CA ASP A 119 -29.25 -27.48 -31.72
C ASP A 119 -29.51 -26.01 -32.07
N SER A 120 -29.07 -25.10 -31.20
CA SER A 120 -29.26 -23.67 -31.34
C SER A 120 -27.96 -22.94 -31.06
N LEU A 121 -27.74 -21.82 -31.75
CA LEU A 121 -26.60 -20.96 -31.56
C LEU A 121 -27.00 -19.77 -30.67
N VAL A 122 -26.21 -19.55 -29.61
CA VAL A 122 -26.34 -18.39 -28.76
C VAL A 122 -25.30 -17.36 -29.18
N CYS A 123 -25.76 -16.14 -29.43
CA CYS A 123 -24.90 -15.02 -29.84
C CYS A 123 -24.88 -13.95 -28.75
N SER A 124 -23.76 -13.22 -28.65
CA SER A 124 -23.68 -12.05 -27.79
C SER A 124 -24.56 -10.91 -28.34
N LYS A 125 -25.28 -10.25 -27.45
CA LYS A 125 -25.99 -9.00 -27.75
C LYS A 125 -25.16 -7.77 -27.50
N LEU A 126 -23.97 -7.94 -26.88
CA LEU A 126 -23.15 -6.85 -26.37
C LEU A 126 -21.69 -7.07 -26.74
N HIS A 127 -20.93 -5.98 -26.74
CA HIS A 127 -19.47 -6.02 -26.88
C HIS A 127 -18.85 -5.92 -25.49
N GLY A 128 -17.92 -6.85 -25.17
CA GLY A 128 -17.28 -6.83 -23.84
C GLY A 128 -16.27 -7.95 -23.64
N THR A 129 -15.70 -7.99 -22.45
CA THR A 129 -14.76 -9.03 -22.04
C THR A 129 -15.47 -10.07 -21.18
N VAL A 130 -15.25 -11.34 -21.50
CA VAL A 130 -15.83 -12.48 -20.78
C VAL A 130 -15.14 -12.64 -19.42
N LEU A 131 -15.92 -12.58 -18.33
CA LEU A 131 -15.43 -12.84 -16.99
C LEU A 131 -15.68 -14.27 -16.53
N PHE A 132 -16.81 -14.81 -16.89
CA PHE A 132 -17.23 -16.16 -16.51
C PHE A 132 -17.92 -16.86 -17.66
N THR A 133 -17.65 -18.15 -17.81
CA THR A 133 -18.37 -19.02 -18.73
C THR A 133 -18.70 -20.34 -18.05
N LYS A 134 -19.85 -20.93 -18.38
CA LYS A 134 -20.16 -22.33 -18.08
C LYS A 134 -19.28 -23.26 -18.92
N GLN A 135 -19.21 -24.52 -18.51
CA GLN A 135 -18.38 -25.52 -19.18
C GLN A 135 -19.16 -26.28 -20.28
N ASP A 136 -18.42 -26.92 -21.18
CA ASP A 136 -19.00 -27.85 -22.15
C ASP A 136 -19.77 -28.98 -21.44
N ARG A 137 -20.92 -29.35 -22.00
CA ARG A 137 -21.83 -30.41 -21.49
C ARG A 137 -22.50 -30.06 -20.17
N GLU A 138 -22.35 -28.84 -19.69
CA GLU A 138 -23.09 -28.38 -18.51
C GLU A 138 -24.55 -28.08 -18.85
N THR A 139 -25.48 -28.45 -17.95
CA THR A 139 -26.89 -28.12 -18.11
C THR A 139 -27.14 -26.73 -17.48
N PHE A 140 -28.10 -26.03 -18.05
CA PHE A 140 -28.52 -24.72 -17.53
C PHE A 140 -30.05 -24.68 -17.44
N ASP A 141 -30.51 -23.93 -16.42
CA ASP A 141 -31.91 -23.64 -16.22
C ASP A 141 -32.33 -22.34 -16.93
N PRO A 142 -33.61 -22.08 -17.14
CA PRO A 142 -34.09 -20.84 -17.73
C PRO A 142 -33.59 -19.64 -16.99
N MET A 143 -33.11 -18.60 -17.73
CA MET A 143 -32.55 -17.36 -17.21
C MET A 143 -31.24 -17.53 -16.43
N GLU A 144 -30.63 -18.68 -16.41
CA GLU A 144 -29.32 -18.90 -15.82
C GLU A 144 -28.23 -18.37 -16.74
N PRO A 145 -27.21 -17.63 -16.22
CA PRO A 145 -26.14 -17.08 -17.04
C PRO A 145 -25.29 -18.19 -17.70
N LEU A 146 -25.15 -18.16 -18.99
CA LEU A 146 -24.21 -19.00 -19.74
C LEU A 146 -22.82 -18.36 -19.77
N VAL A 147 -22.79 -17.05 -19.98
CA VAL A 147 -21.61 -16.22 -20.01
C VAL A 147 -21.93 -14.92 -19.30
N SER A 148 -21.06 -14.50 -18.40
CA SER A 148 -21.11 -13.18 -17.78
C SER A 148 -19.98 -12.35 -18.35
N MET A 149 -20.33 -11.16 -18.83
CA MET A 149 -19.40 -10.26 -19.53
C MET A 149 -19.39 -8.89 -18.87
N VAL A 150 -18.26 -8.22 -18.95
CA VAL A 150 -18.20 -6.78 -18.69
C VAL A 150 -18.28 -6.07 -20.01
N CYS A 151 -19.35 -5.32 -20.16
CA CYS A 151 -19.52 -4.50 -21.35
C CYS A 151 -18.57 -3.31 -21.31
N ASP A 152 -17.77 -3.18 -22.35
CA ASP A 152 -16.91 -2.03 -22.54
C ASP A 152 -17.78 -0.87 -23.08
N HIS A 153 -18.46 -0.15 -22.20
CA HIS A 153 -19.26 1.02 -22.54
C HIS A 153 -18.40 2.19 -23.06
N HIS A 154 -17.09 2.07 -22.97
CA HIS A 154 -16.15 3.08 -23.42
C HIS A 154 -15.67 2.76 -24.84
N ARG A 155 -16.47 3.14 -25.83
CA ARG A 155 -16.02 3.19 -27.25
C ARG A 155 -14.83 4.14 -27.35
N GLY A 156 -13.62 3.65 -27.14
CA GLY A 156 -12.42 4.47 -27.28
C GLY A 156 -11.18 3.99 -26.51
N GLY A 157 -11.19 2.79 -25.94
CA GLY A 157 -10.01 2.24 -25.26
C GLY A 157 -9.69 2.95 -23.94
N ALA A 158 -10.69 3.58 -23.30
CA ALA A 158 -10.52 4.15 -21.98
C ALA A 158 -10.32 3.03 -20.94
N VAL A 159 -9.38 3.23 -20.03
CA VAL A 159 -9.14 2.29 -18.93
C VAL A 159 -10.34 2.24 -17.95
N PRO A 160 -10.55 1.10 -17.28
CA PRO A 160 -11.60 0.96 -16.27
C PRO A 160 -11.49 2.04 -15.18
N THR A 161 -12.61 2.64 -14.80
CA THR A 161 -12.63 3.76 -13.85
C THR A 161 -12.92 3.36 -12.43
N MET A 162 -13.43 2.16 -12.20
CA MET A 162 -13.95 1.77 -10.90
C MET A 162 -13.22 0.58 -10.31
N LEU A 163 -12.99 0.68 -9.01
CA LEU A 163 -12.46 -0.38 -8.17
C LEU A 163 -13.49 -0.64 -7.06
N VAL A 164 -13.85 -1.90 -6.88
CA VAL A 164 -14.73 -2.37 -5.82
C VAL A 164 -13.87 -3.05 -4.77
N ALA A 165 -14.05 -2.67 -3.52
CA ALA A 165 -13.41 -3.29 -2.37
C ALA A 165 -14.48 -3.72 -1.36
N TYR A 166 -14.17 -4.77 -0.61
CA TYR A 166 -14.98 -5.25 0.49
C TYR A 166 -14.14 -5.18 1.76
N VAL A 167 -14.62 -4.47 2.75
CA VAL A 167 -13.89 -4.20 3.98
C VAL A 167 -14.67 -4.67 5.21
N ASP A 168 -13.96 -4.96 6.27
CA ASP A 168 -14.53 -5.29 7.57
C ASP A 168 -15.09 -4.05 8.29
N MET A 169 -15.78 -4.26 9.40
CA MET A 169 -16.41 -3.20 10.18
C MET A 169 -15.38 -2.22 10.74
N ASP A 170 -14.22 -2.71 11.17
CA ASP A 170 -13.20 -1.88 11.78
C ASP A 170 -12.60 -0.93 10.74
N THR A 171 -12.29 -1.44 9.56
CA THR A 171 -11.80 -0.65 8.42
C THR A 171 -12.84 0.37 7.95
N GLN A 172 -14.10 -0.06 7.78
CA GLN A 172 -15.21 0.78 7.33
C GLN A 172 -15.38 2.01 8.24
N HIS A 173 -15.21 1.85 9.55
CA HIS A 173 -15.37 2.94 10.51
C HIS A 173 -14.42 4.11 10.26
N TYR A 174 -13.24 3.87 9.71
CA TYR A 174 -12.25 4.90 9.40
C TYR A 174 -12.43 5.53 8.03
N LEU A 175 -13.17 4.88 7.12
CA LEU A 175 -13.36 5.36 5.76
C LEU A 175 -14.47 6.41 5.68
N ARG A 176 -14.31 7.35 4.75
CA ARG A 176 -15.33 8.38 4.43
C ARG A 176 -15.32 8.61 2.92
N GLU A 177 -16.47 8.92 2.38
CA GLU A 177 -16.62 9.39 0.99
C GLU A 177 -15.79 10.65 0.76
N GLY A 178 -15.17 10.75 -0.40
CA GLY A 178 -14.27 11.84 -0.77
C GLY A 178 -12.82 11.68 -0.34
N MET A 179 -12.47 10.63 0.43
CA MET A 179 -11.08 10.35 0.77
C MET A 179 -10.29 9.94 -0.46
N THR A 180 -9.02 10.38 -0.51
CA THR A 180 -8.09 9.98 -1.56
C THR A 180 -7.53 8.59 -1.29
N ALA A 181 -7.46 7.78 -2.34
CA ALA A 181 -6.91 6.44 -2.31
C ALA A 181 -5.68 6.34 -3.22
N GLN A 182 -4.68 5.60 -2.78
CA GLN A 182 -3.51 5.19 -3.54
C GLN A 182 -3.70 3.72 -3.92
N ILE A 183 -3.61 3.40 -5.20
CA ILE A 183 -4.00 2.10 -5.73
C ILE A 183 -2.86 1.54 -6.57
N TRP A 184 -2.46 0.30 -6.32
CA TRP A 184 -1.43 -0.40 -7.10
C TRP A 184 -1.78 -1.88 -7.22
N PRO A 185 -1.34 -2.57 -8.28
CA PRO A 185 -1.61 -4.00 -8.45
C PRO A 185 -1.04 -4.83 -7.30
N ARG A 186 -1.77 -5.88 -6.93
CA ARG A 186 -1.32 -6.83 -5.91
C ARG A 186 -0.12 -7.63 -6.43
N GLY A 187 0.94 -7.70 -5.63
CA GLY A 187 2.18 -8.38 -5.97
C GLY A 187 3.31 -7.46 -6.38
N ASP A 188 3.01 -6.21 -6.71
CA ASP A 188 4.00 -5.18 -7.00
C ASP A 188 4.31 -4.35 -5.76
N ASP A 189 5.52 -3.78 -5.71
CA ASP A 189 5.90 -2.86 -4.65
C ASP A 189 5.52 -1.42 -5.02
N ARG A 190 4.68 -0.82 -4.18
CA ARG A 190 4.23 0.57 -4.34
C ARG A 190 5.39 1.56 -4.45
N ASP A 191 6.47 1.33 -3.72
CA ASP A 191 7.59 2.28 -3.67
C ASP A 191 8.46 2.19 -4.94
N GLU A 192 8.41 1.06 -5.66
CA GLU A 192 9.10 0.87 -6.93
C GLU A 192 8.27 1.36 -8.12
N ILE A 193 7.00 0.94 -8.20
CA ILE A 193 6.16 1.23 -9.36
C ILE A 193 5.34 2.50 -9.22
N GLY A 194 5.19 3.03 -8.01
CA GLY A 194 4.24 4.10 -7.70
C GLY A 194 2.81 3.59 -7.55
N TYR A 195 1.84 4.49 -7.66
CA TYR A 195 0.43 4.19 -7.49
C TYR A 195 -0.46 5.05 -8.38
N ALA A 196 -1.60 4.53 -8.75
CA ALA A 196 -2.69 5.29 -9.36
C ALA A 196 -3.48 6.03 -8.27
N ARG A 197 -3.95 7.23 -8.58
CA ARG A 197 -4.79 8.01 -7.67
C ARG A 197 -6.24 7.68 -7.87
N GLY A 198 -6.96 7.54 -6.77
CA GLY A 198 -8.41 7.36 -6.74
C GLY A 198 -9.09 8.20 -5.66
N VAL A 199 -10.41 8.16 -5.66
CA VAL A 199 -11.25 8.78 -4.64
C VAL A 199 -12.34 7.81 -4.26
N ILE A 200 -12.61 7.65 -2.97
CA ILE A 200 -13.74 6.88 -2.47
C ILE A 200 -15.02 7.64 -2.83
N THR A 201 -15.86 7.07 -3.69
CA THR A 201 -17.11 7.68 -4.15
C THR A 201 -18.31 7.25 -3.35
N SER A 202 -18.32 5.98 -2.91
CA SER A 202 -19.42 5.44 -2.12
C SER A 202 -18.95 4.40 -1.13
N ILE A 203 -19.60 4.37 0.02
CA ILE A 203 -19.44 3.33 1.04
C ILE A 203 -20.82 2.85 1.41
N ASP A 204 -21.05 1.55 1.32
CA ASP A 204 -22.34 0.98 1.67
C ASP A 204 -22.66 1.20 3.14
N ARG A 205 -23.90 1.57 3.40
CA ARG A 205 -24.38 1.80 4.76
C ARG A 205 -24.60 0.52 5.55
N TYR A 206 -24.94 -0.56 4.86
CA TYR A 206 -25.22 -1.86 5.42
C TYR A 206 -24.23 -2.89 4.90
N PRO A 207 -23.87 -3.91 5.70
CA PRO A 207 -22.97 -4.96 5.25
C PRO A 207 -23.66 -5.83 4.21
N THR A 208 -22.92 -6.20 3.18
CA THR A 208 -23.34 -7.12 2.13
C THR A 208 -23.03 -8.55 2.57
N PRO A 209 -24.02 -9.46 2.57
CA PRO A 209 -23.79 -10.87 2.89
C PRO A 209 -22.83 -11.53 1.90
N ARG A 210 -22.10 -12.56 2.36
CA ARG A 210 -21.12 -13.29 1.54
C ARG A 210 -21.72 -13.85 0.25
N GLU A 211 -22.92 -14.40 0.32
CA GLU A 211 -23.61 -14.98 -0.85
C GLU A 211 -23.86 -13.92 -1.93
N GLU A 212 -24.21 -12.71 -1.51
CA GLU A 212 -24.46 -11.61 -2.43
C GLU A 212 -23.17 -11.12 -3.08
N ILE A 213 -22.06 -11.06 -2.33
CA ILE A 213 -20.72 -10.74 -2.87
C ILE A 213 -20.33 -11.77 -3.94
N ILE A 214 -20.50 -13.06 -3.65
CA ILE A 214 -20.22 -14.14 -4.61
C ILE A 214 -21.09 -13.99 -5.86
N ASN A 215 -22.38 -13.66 -5.68
CA ASN A 215 -23.30 -13.44 -6.79
C ASN A 215 -22.94 -12.23 -7.64
N GLN A 216 -22.47 -11.14 -7.02
CA GLN A 216 -22.01 -9.92 -7.73
C GLN A 216 -20.72 -10.19 -8.53
N LEU A 217 -19.78 -10.89 -7.93
CA LEU A 217 -18.50 -11.21 -8.56
C LEU A 217 -18.58 -12.45 -9.49
N LYS A 218 -19.70 -13.19 -9.45
CA LYS A 218 -19.90 -14.44 -10.20
C LYS A 218 -18.83 -15.52 -9.96
N SER A 219 -18.03 -15.37 -8.91
CA SER A 219 -16.93 -16.28 -8.61
C SER A 219 -16.65 -16.32 -7.11
N THR A 220 -16.77 -17.51 -6.53
CA THR A 220 -16.37 -17.78 -5.14
C THR A 220 -14.88 -17.50 -4.92
N ALA A 221 -14.04 -17.90 -5.88
CA ALA A 221 -12.60 -17.68 -5.80
C ALA A 221 -12.23 -16.19 -5.80
N MET A 222 -12.93 -15.35 -6.58
CA MET A 222 -12.73 -13.91 -6.56
C MET A 222 -13.15 -13.29 -5.23
N ALA A 223 -14.28 -13.71 -4.69
CA ALA A 223 -14.76 -13.24 -3.39
C ALA A 223 -13.77 -13.59 -2.27
N GLU A 224 -13.29 -14.83 -2.24
CA GLU A 224 -12.31 -15.30 -1.25
C GLU A 224 -10.94 -14.62 -1.37
N ALA A 225 -10.51 -14.26 -2.57
CA ALA A 225 -9.27 -13.55 -2.80
C ALA A 225 -9.31 -12.09 -2.32
N LEU A 226 -10.50 -11.46 -2.38
CA LEU A 226 -10.69 -10.09 -1.91
C LEU A 226 -10.87 -10.00 -0.40
N PHE A 227 -11.55 -10.96 0.17
CA PHE A 227 -12.11 -10.86 1.48
C PHE A 227 -12.07 -12.22 2.16
N SER A 228 -11.06 -12.39 3.05
CA SER A 228 -10.88 -13.63 3.81
C SER A 228 -11.87 -13.71 4.96
N MET A 229 -13.26 -14.00 4.68
CA MET A 229 -14.10 -13.88 5.32
C MET A 229 -15.14 -14.30 5.97
N GLU A 230 -15.48 -13.85 6.98
CA GLU A 230 -16.49 -14.18 7.89
C GLU A 230 -17.87 -14.11 7.23
N GLU A 231 -18.84 -13.43 7.65
CA GLU A 231 -20.21 -13.56 7.14
C GLU A 231 -20.67 -12.39 6.25
N SER A 232 -20.06 -11.24 6.40
CA SER A 232 -20.47 -10.02 5.68
C SER A 232 -19.36 -8.96 5.62
N ALA A 233 -19.41 -8.09 4.60
CA ALA A 233 -18.48 -7.00 4.40
C ALA A 233 -19.20 -5.74 3.91
N TRP A 234 -18.56 -4.61 4.08
CA TRP A 234 -19.02 -3.34 3.52
C TRP A 234 -18.38 -3.10 2.17
N GLN A 235 -19.21 -2.87 1.17
CA GLN A 235 -18.74 -2.52 -0.16
C GLN A 235 -18.27 -1.07 -0.18
N VAL A 236 -17.09 -0.86 -0.76
CA VAL A 236 -16.49 0.46 -0.97
C VAL A 236 -16.19 0.60 -2.46
N ILE A 237 -16.69 1.67 -3.04
CA ILE A 237 -16.46 1.98 -4.45
C ILE A 237 -15.46 3.11 -4.54
N ILE A 238 -14.43 2.90 -5.34
CA ILE A 238 -13.35 3.85 -5.54
C ILE A 238 -13.28 4.18 -7.03
N GLU A 239 -13.36 5.45 -7.36
CA GLU A 239 -13.16 5.93 -8.70
C GLU A 239 -11.69 6.24 -8.94
N LEU A 240 -11.09 5.57 -9.94
CA LEU A 240 -9.71 5.82 -10.36
C LEU A 240 -9.67 7.10 -11.21
N LYS A 241 -8.72 7.97 -10.93
CA LYS A 241 -8.51 9.19 -11.69
C LYS A 241 -7.74 8.91 -12.98
N HIS A 242 -8.22 9.48 -14.07
CA HIS A 242 -7.52 9.46 -15.35
C HIS A 242 -6.49 10.58 -15.43
N ASN A 243 -5.47 10.34 -16.23
CA ASN A 243 -4.50 11.37 -16.57
C ASN A 243 -5.21 12.50 -17.34
N PRO A 244 -5.09 13.78 -16.91
CA PRO A 244 -5.76 14.90 -17.59
C PRO A 244 -5.34 15.10 -19.05
N LYS A 245 -4.17 14.56 -19.44
CA LYS A 245 -3.62 14.69 -20.79
C LYS A 245 -3.92 13.48 -21.68
N ASP A 246 -4.24 12.34 -21.08
CA ASP A 246 -4.43 11.08 -21.78
C ASP A 246 -5.43 10.21 -21.01
N SER A 247 -6.68 10.19 -21.44
CA SER A 247 -7.77 9.43 -20.81
C SER A 247 -7.59 7.90 -20.90
N THR A 248 -6.63 7.43 -21.72
CA THR A 248 -6.28 6.01 -21.83
C THR A 248 -5.32 5.55 -20.72
N ARG A 249 -4.92 6.47 -19.81
CA ARG A 249 -3.99 6.19 -18.71
C ARG A 249 -4.55 6.71 -17.39
N TYR A 250 -4.15 6.04 -16.32
CA TYR A 250 -4.44 6.50 -14.97
C TYR A 250 -3.56 7.69 -14.57
N ASP A 251 -4.06 8.50 -13.64
CA ASP A 251 -3.26 9.52 -12.95
C ASP A 251 -2.31 8.84 -11.97
N TRP A 252 -1.07 8.61 -12.42
CA TRP A 252 -0.04 7.87 -11.70
C TRP A 252 0.91 8.80 -10.96
N SER A 253 1.41 8.40 -9.78
CA SER A 253 2.27 9.24 -8.92
C SER A 253 3.57 9.70 -9.59
N PHE A 254 4.26 8.81 -10.31
CA PHE A 254 5.54 9.07 -11.00
C PHE A 254 5.48 8.84 -12.51
N GLY A 255 4.28 8.71 -13.08
CA GLY A 255 4.07 8.26 -14.44
C GLY A 255 3.87 6.75 -14.50
N GLN A 256 2.83 6.30 -15.23
CA GLN A 256 2.46 4.90 -15.32
C GLN A 256 3.61 4.07 -15.93
N PRO A 257 4.10 3.03 -15.24
CA PRO A 257 5.12 2.14 -15.77
C PRO A 257 4.59 1.40 -17.01
N LYS A 258 5.47 1.12 -17.98
CA LYS A 258 5.07 0.44 -19.22
C LYS A 258 4.63 -1.01 -19.01
N ASN A 259 5.07 -1.61 -17.92
CA ASN A 259 4.84 -3.04 -17.61
C ASN A 259 3.67 -3.27 -16.64
N VAL A 260 2.99 -2.20 -16.23
CA VAL A 260 1.87 -2.30 -15.29
C VAL A 260 0.57 -2.05 -16.05
N GLU A 261 -0.17 -3.12 -16.26
CA GLU A 261 -1.51 -3.09 -16.84
C GLU A 261 -2.54 -3.30 -15.72
N MET A 262 -3.45 -2.35 -15.59
CA MET A 262 -4.57 -2.42 -14.66
C MET A 262 -5.86 -2.51 -15.46
N GLY A 263 -6.28 -3.73 -15.74
CA GLY A 263 -7.52 -4.04 -16.44
C GLY A 263 -8.61 -4.54 -15.49
N ILE A 264 -9.78 -4.83 -16.05
CA ILE A 264 -10.88 -5.47 -15.33
C ILE A 264 -10.40 -6.84 -14.83
N GLY A 265 -10.72 -7.16 -13.57
CA GLY A 265 -10.25 -8.38 -12.91
C GLY A 265 -8.89 -8.26 -12.23
N THR A 266 -8.22 -7.12 -12.32
CA THR A 266 -6.95 -6.90 -11.61
C THR A 266 -7.19 -6.66 -10.14
N TYR A 267 -6.55 -7.48 -9.30
CA TYR A 267 -6.52 -7.26 -7.85
C TYR A 267 -5.54 -6.16 -7.50
N CYS A 268 -5.97 -5.24 -6.68
CA CYS A 268 -5.19 -4.09 -6.25
C CYS A 268 -5.14 -3.99 -4.73
N ASN A 269 -4.04 -3.47 -4.22
CA ASN A 269 -3.96 -2.95 -2.88
C ASN A 269 -4.36 -1.48 -2.88
N VAL A 270 -5.07 -1.08 -1.86
CA VAL A 270 -5.58 0.28 -1.68
C VAL A 270 -5.09 0.82 -0.35
N LEU A 271 -4.45 1.98 -0.36
CA LEU A 271 -4.04 2.71 0.82
C LEU A 271 -4.78 4.04 0.89
N THR A 272 -5.47 4.27 2.00
CA THR A 272 -6.19 5.51 2.23
C THR A 272 -5.69 6.21 3.49
N GLU A 273 -5.47 7.52 3.41
CA GLU A 273 -5.14 8.34 4.56
C GLU A 273 -6.42 8.70 5.31
N THR A 274 -6.57 8.16 6.52
CA THR A 274 -7.82 8.27 7.27
C THR A 274 -7.87 9.48 8.18
N ARG A 275 -6.82 9.74 8.94
CA ARG A 275 -6.79 10.85 9.90
C ARG A 275 -5.39 11.41 10.07
N ARG A 276 -5.29 12.73 10.06
CA ARG A 276 -4.07 13.43 10.49
C ARG A 276 -4.23 13.81 11.96
N ARG A 277 -3.35 13.29 12.80
CA ARG A 277 -3.29 13.65 14.22
C ARG A 277 -2.00 14.42 14.49
N SER A 278 -2.07 15.37 15.43
CA SER A 278 -0.84 15.98 15.91
C SER A 278 -0.09 14.99 16.80
N MET A 279 1.24 15.13 16.84
CA MET A 279 2.10 14.24 17.60
C MET A 279 1.72 14.22 19.10
N TYR A 280 1.27 15.34 19.64
CA TYR A 280 0.84 15.41 21.04
C TYR A 280 -0.47 14.63 21.28
N GLU A 281 -1.44 14.66 20.34
CA GLU A 281 -2.67 13.84 20.42
C GLU A 281 -2.36 12.35 20.38
N TYR A 282 -1.37 11.97 19.58
CA TYR A 282 -0.91 10.59 19.50
C TYR A 282 -0.25 10.12 20.81
N LEU A 283 0.65 10.95 21.39
CA LEU A 283 1.38 10.60 22.63
C LEU A 283 0.49 10.58 23.88
N PHE A 284 -0.49 11.47 23.96
CA PHE A 284 -1.38 11.56 25.12
C PHE A 284 -2.72 10.83 24.94
N ASN A 285 -2.89 10.12 23.80
CA ASN A 285 -4.11 9.36 23.47
C ASN A 285 -5.41 10.17 23.69
N ILE A 286 -5.38 11.46 23.39
CA ILE A 286 -6.54 12.33 23.50
C ILE A 286 -7.43 12.06 22.29
N GLN A 287 -8.44 11.20 22.48
CA GLN A 287 -9.52 11.03 21.51
C GLN A 287 -10.48 12.20 21.64
N ARG A 288 -10.59 13.00 20.59
CA ARG A 288 -11.64 14.02 20.44
C ARG A 288 -12.68 13.55 19.47
#